data_dbdde49fdff7b0d53db474b222d286f6
#
_entry.id   dbdde49fdff7b0d53db474b222d286f6
#
_cell.length_a   1.000
_cell.length_b   1.000
_cell.length_c   1.000
_cell.angle_alpha   90.00
_cell.angle_beta   90.00
_cell.angle_gamma   90.00
#
_symmetry.space_group_name_H-M   'P 1'
#
loop_
_entity.id
_entity.type
_entity.pdbx_description
1 polymer ?
#
loop_
_entity_poly.entity_id
_entity_poly.type
_entity_poly.pdbx_seq_one_letter_code
_entity_poly.pdbx_strand_id
1 'polypeptide(L)'
;MGNDVSKVKRVGNYIAALFKLGRTERMAKEAHRNMREIEERFNNWEIRERQLRNGIKQMVQSDTQALMARNAELARNFVELSRRLDQVLLTTQSGQTTSIQADQSAPDESGIGAVMDSFYHKLENKYRGTTSDIRNRLRVYLPDVESAVIRTEGKPVMDIGCGRGEWLGLLNDAGITAIGIDTNPVQIGDVQDKGLDARQGDARSALTAAEDNSVACITAHHLIEHLPFEEVLWITREAMRVLAPGGLLLFETPNVRNVLVGATSFHNDPTHLNPMTDPVLTVLFETVGFHPIETRHLHPHEKLAEFMAKPNFDPELANLMFGAQDLAILGHKPLQET
;
A
#
# COMPACT_ATOMS: atom_id res chain seq x y z
N MET A 1 56.59 -65.53 39.79
CA MET A 1 55.26 -65.24 39.37
C MET A 1 55.03 -63.75 39.04
N GLY A 2 56.06 -62.91 38.80
CA GLY A 2 55.92 -61.44 38.58
C GLY A 2 55.95 -60.97 37.13
N ASN A 3 56.28 -61.84 36.15
CA ASN A 3 56.55 -61.41 34.75
C ASN A 3 55.36 -61.51 33.80
N ASP A 4 54.27 -62.14 34.22
CA ASP A 4 53.10 -62.40 33.33
C ASP A 4 52.06 -61.30 33.34
N VAL A 5 51.89 -60.59 34.44
CA VAL A 5 50.92 -59.52 34.56
C VAL A 5 51.28 -58.27 33.74
N SER A 6 52.60 -58.02 33.60
CA SER A 6 53.09 -56.88 32.80
C SER A 6 52.88 -57.06 31.25
N LYS A 7 53.00 -58.31 30.82
CA LYS A 7 52.76 -58.67 29.39
C LYS A 7 51.26 -58.58 29.06
N VAL A 8 50.37 -59.05 29.94
CA VAL A 8 48.94 -58.99 29.72
C VAL A 8 48.42 -57.50 29.67
N LYS A 9 48.95 -56.61 30.56
CA LYS A 9 48.65 -55.19 30.52
C LYS A 9 49.14 -54.51 29.22
N ARG A 10 50.35 -54.88 28.71
CA ARG A 10 50.87 -54.34 27.44
C ARG A 10 50.02 -54.80 26.26
N VAL A 11 49.61 -56.06 26.19
CA VAL A 11 48.71 -56.52 25.11
C VAL A 11 47.34 -55.85 25.16
N GLY A 12 46.76 -55.65 26.35
CA GLY A 12 45.52 -54.94 26.56
C GLY A 12 45.57 -53.49 26.09
N ASN A 13 46.67 -52.78 26.37
CA ASN A 13 46.88 -51.41 25.88
C ASN A 13 47.06 -51.34 24.38
N TYR A 14 47.72 -52.35 23.75
CA TYR A 14 47.88 -52.44 22.30
C TYR A 14 46.53 -52.69 21.60
N ILE A 15 45.70 -53.59 22.16
CA ILE A 15 44.36 -53.88 21.67
C ILE A 15 43.47 -52.64 21.82
N ALA A 16 43.52 -51.91 22.94
CA ALA A 16 42.79 -50.67 23.15
C ALA A 16 43.23 -49.55 22.19
N ALA A 17 44.54 -49.46 21.83
CA ALA A 17 45.08 -48.54 20.86
C ALA A 17 44.58 -48.88 19.43
N LEU A 18 44.58 -50.17 19.05
CA LEU A 18 44.04 -50.64 17.77
C LEU A 18 42.53 -50.39 17.65
N PHE A 19 41.77 -50.58 18.69
CA PHE A 19 40.34 -50.23 18.74
C PHE A 19 40.10 -48.69 18.62
N LYS A 20 40.95 -47.89 19.24
CA LYS A 20 40.93 -46.43 19.05
C LYS A 20 41.25 -46.01 17.64
N LEU A 21 42.30 -46.64 17.00
CA LEU A 21 42.67 -46.39 15.60
C LEU A 21 41.54 -46.79 14.65
N GLY A 22 40.90 -47.95 14.83
CA GLY A 22 39.78 -48.39 14.01
C GLY A 22 38.53 -47.49 14.16
N ARG A 23 38.35 -46.86 15.34
CA ARG A 23 37.24 -45.91 15.59
C ARG A 23 37.50 -44.57 14.91
N THR A 24 38.73 -44.07 14.98
CA THR A 24 39.13 -42.82 14.28
C THR A 24 39.12 -43.01 12.78
N GLU A 25 39.50 -44.14 12.20
CA GLU A 25 39.43 -44.44 10.76
C GLU A 25 37.95 -44.51 10.28
N ARG A 26 37.05 -45.11 11.08
CA ARG A 26 35.61 -45.13 10.78
C ARG A 26 35.02 -43.74 10.81
N MET A 27 35.34 -42.94 11.80
CA MET A 27 34.87 -41.54 11.91
C MET A 27 35.39 -40.67 10.77
N ALA A 28 36.66 -40.86 10.33
CA ALA A 28 37.25 -40.18 9.19
C ALA A 28 36.54 -40.54 7.86
N LYS A 29 36.23 -41.82 7.66
CA LYS A 29 35.47 -42.29 6.48
C LYS A 29 34.04 -41.77 6.48
N GLU A 30 33.41 -41.69 7.60
CA GLU A 30 32.06 -41.14 7.77
C GLU A 30 32.05 -39.62 7.54
N ALA A 31 32.99 -38.87 8.09
CA ALA A 31 33.18 -37.46 7.86
C ALA A 31 33.45 -37.16 6.38
N HIS A 32 34.27 -37.98 5.72
CA HIS A 32 34.57 -37.83 4.28
C HIS A 32 33.33 -38.10 3.39
N ARG A 33 32.49 -39.07 3.79
CA ARG A 33 31.22 -39.33 3.08
C ARG A 33 30.24 -38.19 3.27
N ASN A 34 30.08 -37.68 4.51
CA ASN A 34 29.21 -36.55 4.77
C ASN A 34 29.66 -35.28 4.05
N MET A 35 30.98 -35.06 3.96
CA MET A 35 31.55 -33.92 3.22
C MET A 35 31.21 -34.00 1.74
N ARG A 36 31.32 -35.13 1.09
CA ARG A 36 30.90 -35.33 -0.31
C ARG A 36 29.41 -35.09 -0.51
N GLU A 37 28.58 -35.54 0.42
CA GLU A 37 27.14 -35.34 0.35
C GLU A 37 26.79 -33.85 0.48
N ILE A 38 27.49 -33.13 1.34
CA ILE A 38 27.35 -31.66 1.46
C ILE A 38 27.81 -30.96 0.17
N GLU A 39 28.96 -31.36 -0.39
CA GLU A 39 29.46 -30.81 -1.64
C GLU A 39 28.46 -31.02 -2.81
N GLU A 40 27.89 -32.23 -2.93
CA GLU A 40 26.86 -32.51 -3.94
C GLU A 40 25.60 -31.68 -3.75
N ARG A 41 25.14 -31.50 -2.50
CA ARG A 41 23.99 -30.64 -2.18
C ARG A 41 24.27 -29.18 -2.48
N PHE A 42 25.47 -28.70 -2.20
CA PHE A 42 25.89 -27.34 -2.49
C PHE A 42 25.96 -27.08 -4.00
N ASN A 43 26.56 -27.98 -4.76
CA ASN A 43 26.60 -27.89 -6.21
C ASN A 43 25.20 -27.90 -6.84
N ASN A 44 24.30 -28.74 -6.35
CA ASN A 44 22.91 -28.79 -6.79
C ASN A 44 22.16 -27.50 -6.43
N TRP A 45 22.47 -26.90 -5.27
CA TRP A 45 21.90 -25.60 -4.87
C TRP A 45 22.38 -24.46 -5.79
N GLU A 46 23.68 -24.39 -6.11
CA GLU A 46 24.23 -23.40 -7.02
C GLU A 46 23.62 -23.49 -8.43
N ILE A 47 23.39 -24.71 -8.93
CA ILE A 47 22.75 -24.92 -10.22
C ILE A 47 21.31 -24.39 -10.19
N ARG A 48 20.54 -24.71 -9.15
CA ARG A 48 19.16 -24.25 -8.99
C ARG A 48 19.10 -22.73 -8.84
N GLU A 49 19.97 -22.14 -8.03
CA GLU A 49 20.05 -20.69 -7.84
C GLU A 49 20.34 -19.97 -9.18
N ARG A 50 21.28 -20.49 -9.97
CA ARG A 50 21.59 -19.95 -11.30
C ARG A 50 20.43 -20.08 -12.28
N GLN A 51 19.70 -21.20 -12.26
CA GLN A 51 18.50 -21.41 -13.08
C GLN A 51 17.40 -20.44 -12.69
N LEU A 52 17.14 -20.24 -11.39
CA LEU A 52 16.16 -19.31 -10.86
C LEU A 52 16.50 -17.87 -11.24
N ARG A 53 17.74 -17.46 -11.06
CA ARG A 53 18.25 -16.13 -11.43
C ARG A 53 18.08 -15.84 -12.93
N ASN A 54 18.39 -16.83 -13.78
CA ASN A 54 18.20 -16.71 -15.22
C ASN A 54 16.71 -16.63 -15.60
N GLY A 55 15.85 -17.42 -14.96
CA GLY A 55 14.40 -17.38 -15.16
C GLY A 55 13.80 -16.02 -14.79
N ILE A 56 14.17 -15.48 -13.63
CA ILE A 56 13.74 -14.14 -13.20
C ILE A 56 14.23 -13.08 -14.20
N LYS A 57 15.49 -13.14 -14.63
CA LYS A 57 16.03 -12.19 -15.61
C LYS A 57 15.27 -12.22 -16.94
N GLN A 58 14.93 -13.42 -17.44
CA GLN A 58 14.15 -13.57 -18.67
C GLN A 58 12.73 -13.02 -18.52
N MET A 59 12.09 -13.30 -17.39
CA MET A 59 10.75 -12.80 -17.09
C MET A 59 10.73 -11.26 -17.03
N VAL A 60 11.65 -10.65 -16.28
CA VAL A 60 11.78 -9.19 -16.18
C VAL A 60 12.08 -8.57 -17.56
N GLN A 61 12.93 -9.18 -18.38
CA GLN A 61 13.18 -8.70 -19.74
C GLN A 61 11.95 -8.77 -20.64
N SER A 62 11.19 -9.88 -20.57
CA SER A 62 9.93 -10.03 -21.32
C SER A 62 8.91 -8.97 -20.93
N ASP A 63 8.70 -8.77 -19.64
CA ASP A 63 7.72 -7.80 -19.12
C ASP A 63 8.12 -6.35 -19.46
N THR A 64 9.43 -6.05 -19.37
CA THR A 64 9.96 -4.73 -19.76
C THR A 64 9.74 -4.47 -21.25
N GLN A 65 9.98 -5.47 -22.11
CA GLN A 65 9.72 -5.34 -23.54
C GLN A 65 8.23 -5.16 -23.86
N ALA A 66 7.35 -5.88 -23.18
CA ALA A 66 5.90 -5.74 -23.34
C ALA A 66 5.42 -4.34 -22.91
N LEU A 67 5.93 -3.81 -21.79
CA LEU A 67 5.66 -2.45 -21.33
C LEU A 67 6.16 -1.38 -22.31
N MET A 68 7.38 -1.55 -22.84
CA MET A 68 7.92 -0.63 -23.84
C MET A 68 7.09 -0.62 -25.13
N ALA A 69 6.65 -1.80 -25.60
CA ALA A 69 5.79 -1.92 -26.77
C ALA A 69 4.44 -1.22 -26.55
N ARG A 70 3.83 -1.39 -25.37
CA ARG A 70 2.57 -0.74 -25.01
C ARG A 70 2.70 0.78 -24.89
N ASN A 71 3.79 1.26 -24.30
CA ASN A 71 4.07 2.69 -24.23
C ASN A 71 4.30 3.31 -25.62
N ALA A 72 4.98 2.61 -26.51
CA ALA A 72 5.15 3.04 -27.90
C ALA A 72 3.82 3.08 -28.68
N GLU A 73 2.90 2.18 -28.40
CA GLU A 73 1.55 2.18 -28.96
C GLU A 73 0.72 3.36 -28.44
N LEU A 74 0.75 3.60 -27.13
CA LEU A 74 0.09 4.75 -26.51
C LEU A 74 0.62 6.08 -27.07
N ALA A 75 1.93 6.20 -27.23
CA ALA A 75 2.54 7.40 -27.82
C ALA A 75 2.06 7.63 -29.28
N ARG A 76 1.95 6.57 -30.10
CA ARG A 76 1.41 6.67 -31.46
C ARG A 76 -0.05 7.12 -31.47
N ASN A 77 -0.87 6.55 -30.58
CA ASN A 77 -2.28 6.91 -30.45
C ASN A 77 -2.44 8.37 -30.00
N PHE A 78 -1.58 8.83 -29.09
CA PHE A 78 -1.57 10.24 -28.66
C PHE A 78 -1.22 11.20 -29.81
N VAL A 79 -0.19 10.89 -30.60
CA VAL A 79 0.19 11.70 -31.77
C VAL A 79 -0.95 11.76 -32.79
N GLU A 80 -1.61 10.64 -33.06
CA GLU A 80 -2.75 10.58 -34.00
C GLU A 80 -3.94 11.39 -33.47
N LEU A 81 -4.23 11.31 -32.15
CA LEU A 81 -5.29 12.10 -31.52
C LEU A 81 -4.99 13.59 -31.58
N SER A 82 -3.75 14.01 -31.29
CA SER A 82 -3.30 15.40 -31.39
C SER A 82 -3.46 15.92 -32.83
N ARG A 83 -3.07 15.12 -33.85
CA ARG A 83 -3.24 15.47 -35.24
C ARG A 83 -4.70 15.67 -35.64
N ARG A 84 -5.61 14.84 -35.15
CA ARG A 84 -7.07 15.00 -35.38
C ARG A 84 -7.62 16.23 -34.70
N LEU A 85 -7.15 16.54 -33.49
CA LEU A 85 -7.52 17.77 -32.77
C LEU A 85 -7.07 19.02 -33.55
N ASP A 86 -5.83 19.05 -34.05
CA ASP A 86 -5.31 20.13 -34.85
C ASP A 86 -6.12 20.32 -36.16
N GLN A 87 -6.53 19.22 -36.81
CA GLN A 87 -7.40 19.29 -38.00
C GLN A 87 -8.78 19.90 -37.69
N VAL A 88 -9.38 19.52 -36.55
CA VAL A 88 -10.67 20.10 -36.11
C VAL A 88 -10.53 21.59 -35.80
N LEU A 89 -9.45 21.98 -35.09
CA LEU A 89 -9.19 23.40 -34.80
C LEU A 89 -8.95 24.25 -36.06
N LEU A 90 -8.22 23.71 -37.03
CA LEU A 90 -8.00 24.40 -38.32
C LEU A 90 -9.30 24.54 -39.16
N THR A 91 -10.20 23.56 -39.12
CA THR A 91 -11.50 23.62 -39.80
C THR A 91 -12.45 24.61 -39.13
N THR A 92 -12.38 24.79 -37.82
CA THR A 92 -13.17 25.79 -37.07
C THR A 92 -12.67 27.24 -37.31
N GLN A 93 -11.38 27.45 -37.59
CA GLN A 93 -10.81 28.77 -37.87
C GLN A 93 -11.06 29.24 -39.31
N SER A 94 -11.33 28.35 -40.26
CA SER A 94 -11.48 28.69 -41.67
C SER A 94 -12.90 29.15 -42.10
N GLY A 95 -13.82 29.35 -41.17
CA GLY A 95 -15.07 30.14 -41.41
C GLY A 95 -15.96 29.69 -42.56
N GLN A 96 -15.88 28.45 -43.06
CA GLN A 96 -16.82 27.93 -44.06
C GLN A 96 -17.94 27.16 -43.35
N THR A 97 -19.05 27.85 -43.12
CA THR A 97 -20.34 27.24 -42.73
C THR A 97 -20.86 26.41 -43.91
N THR A 98 -20.41 25.20 -44.03
CA THR A 98 -21.15 24.19 -44.78
C THR A 98 -22.12 23.56 -43.78
N SER A 99 -23.42 23.79 -43.96
CA SER A 99 -24.48 23.14 -43.20
C SER A 99 -24.46 21.63 -43.50
N ILE A 100 -23.61 20.92 -42.81
CA ILE A 100 -23.73 19.47 -42.65
C ILE A 100 -24.71 19.31 -41.49
N GLN A 101 -25.88 18.74 -41.77
CA GLN A 101 -26.71 18.15 -40.74
C GLN A 101 -25.81 17.15 -39.99
N ALA A 102 -25.27 17.61 -38.87
CA ALA A 102 -24.48 16.80 -37.98
C ALA A 102 -25.43 15.77 -37.38
N ASP A 103 -25.25 14.53 -37.78
CA ASP A 103 -25.61 13.40 -36.94
C ASP A 103 -24.83 13.62 -35.63
N GLN A 104 -25.56 13.98 -34.57
CA GLN A 104 -25.01 14.36 -33.27
C GLN A 104 -24.55 13.10 -32.56
N SER A 105 -23.34 12.65 -32.87
CA SER A 105 -22.59 11.72 -32.02
C SER A 105 -21.08 12.03 -32.07
N ALA A 106 -20.71 13.28 -31.73
CA ALA A 106 -19.41 13.49 -31.13
C ALA A 106 -19.44 12.79 -29.76
N PRO A 107 -18.40 12.01 -29.36
CA PRO A 107 -18.36 11.49 -28.00
C PRO A 107 -18.32 12.70 -27.07
N ASP A 108 -19.43 12.89 -26.39
CA ASP A 108 -19.65 13.91 -25.40
C ASP A 108 -18.62 13.67 -24.28
N GLU A 109 -17.70 14.63 -24.03
CA GLU A 109 -16.76 14.54 -22.92
C GLU A 109 -17.50 14.36 -21.57
N SER A 110 -18.75 14.84 -21.48
CA SER A 110 -19.66 14.56 -20.36
C SER A 110 -20.03 13.07 -20.26
N GLY A 111 -20.10 12.35 -21.37
CA GLY A 111 -20.40 10.93 -21.41
C GLY A 111 -19.26 10.06 -20.86
N ILE A 112 -18.00 10.40 -21.14
CA ILE A 112 -16.83 9.65 -20.62
C ILE A 112 -16.70 9.88 -19.12
N GLY A 113 -16.89 11.08 -18.61
CA GLY A 113 -16.89 11.37 -17.17
C GLY A 113 -17.90 10.51 -16.41
N ALA A 114 -19.16 10.50 -16.85
CA ALA A 114 -20.21 9.69 -16.22
C ALA A 114 -19.92 8.17 -16.28
N VAL A 115 -19.30 7.68 -17.37
CA VAL A 115 -18.87 6.28 -17.49
C VAL A 115 -17.73 5.99 -16.53
N MET A 116 -16.77 6.90 -16.38
CA MET A 116 -15.67 6.78 -15.42
C MET A 116 -16.19 6.75 -13.99
N ASP A 117 -17.08 7.66 -13.61
CA ASP A 117 -17.71 7.67 -12.26
C ASP A 117 -18.44 6.36 -11.98
N SER A 118 -19.21 5.85 -12.95
CA SER A 118 -19.88 4.55 -12.85
C SER A 118 -18.90 3.38 -12.77
N PHE A 119 -17.78 3.45 -13.49
CA PHE A 119 -16.72 2.44 -13.44
C PHE A 119 -16.08 2.41 -12.05
N TYR A 120 -15.71 3.58 -11.49
CA TYR A 120 -15.14 3.66 -10.14
C TYR A 120 -16.09 3.16 -9.08
N HIS A 121 -17.33 3.56 -9.12
CA HIS A 121 -18.34 3.06 -8.19
C HIS A 121 -18.43 1.52 -8.22
N LYS A 122 -18.41 0.91 -9.40
CA LYS A 122 -18.41 -0.57 -9.55
C LYS A 122 -17.11 -1.20 -9.08
N LEU A 123 -15.96 -0.56 -9.36
CA LEU A 123 -14.64 -1.04 -8.94
C LEU A 123 -14.54 -1.08 -7.41
N GLU A 124 -14.88 0.03 -6.76
CA GLU A 124 -14.93 0.12 -5.29
C GLU A 124 -15.89 -0.91 -4.70
N ASN A 125 -17.12 -1.02 -5.19
CA ASN A 125 -18.09 -2.00 -4.70
C ASN A 125 -17.61 -3.44 -4.85
N LYS A 126 -16.79 -3.73 -5.86
CA LYS A 126 -16.31 -5.08 -6.13
C LYS A 126 -15.07 -5.46 -5.32
N TYR A 127 -14.15 -4.51 -5.09
CA TYR A 127 -12.81 -4.81 -4.57
C TYR A 127 -12.54 -4.25 -3.17
N ARG A 128 -13.22 -3.16 -2.75
CA ARG A 128 -13.01 -2.54 -1.43
C ARG A 128 -13.66 -3.34 -0.28
N GLY A 129 -14.61 -4.22 -0.58
CA GLY A 129 -15.34 -5.01 0.41
C GLY A 129 -16.69 -4.41 0.80
N THR A 130 -17.40 -5.11 1.72
CA THR A 130 -18.70 -4.64 2.18
C THR A 130 -18.57 -3.42 3.10
N THR A 131 -19.61 -2.59 3.18
CA THR A 131 -19.66 -1.45 4.12
C THR A 131 -19.36 -1.87 5.57
N SER A 132 -19.84 -3.05 6.00
CA SER A 132 -19.56 -3.55 7.35
C SER A 132 -18.09 -3.92 7.56
N ASP A 133 -17.43 -4.49 6.54
CA ASP A 133 -16.00 -4.85 6.62
C ASP A 133 -15.14 -3.60 6.72
N ILE A 134 -15.43 -2.59 5.89
CA ILE A 134 -14.71 -1.31 5.92
C ILE A 134 -14.92 -0.61 7.27
N ARG A 135 -16.16 -0.52 7.74
CA ARG A 135 -16.43 0.07 9.07
C ARG A 135 -15.67 -0.65 10.19
N ASN A 136 -15.57 -1.99 10.13
CA ASN A 136 -14.82 -2.76 11.13
C ASN A 136 -13.30 -2.46 11.06
N ARG A 137 -12.74 -2.31 9.87
CA ARG A 137 -11.32 -1.92 9.69
C ARG A 137 -11.06 -0.52 10.25
N LEU A 138 -11.90 0.46 9.92
CA LEU A 138 -11.73 1.85 10.33
C LEU A 138 -11.91 2.09 11.84
N ARG A 139 -12.56 1.16 12.57
CA ARG A 139 -12.75 1.27 14.05
C ARG A 139 -11.43 1.44 14.81
N VAL A 140 -10.32 0.96 14.27
CA VAL A 140 -9.00 1.07 14.89
C VAL A 140 -8.57 2.52 15.14
N TYR A 141 -9.12 3.48 14.38
CA TYR A 141 -8.78 4.90 14.48
C TYR A 141 -9.69 5.71 15.41
N LEU A 142 -10.83 5.15 15.82
CA LEU A 142 -11.77 5.87 16.69
C LEU A 142 -11.13 6.43 17.97
N PRO A 143 -10.31 5.67 18.73
CA PRO A 143 -9.70 6.19 19.96
C PRO A 143 -8.78 7.41 19.72
N ASP A 144 -8.07 7.43 18.59
CA ASP A 144 -7.19 8.54 18.23
C ASP A 144 -8.00 9.79 17.91
N VAL A 145 -9.08 9.63 17.11
CA VAL A 145 -9.97 10.72 16.73
C VAL A 145 -10.75 11.24 17.91
N GLU A 146 -11.31 10.37 18.77
CA GLU A 146 -11.97 10.77 20.03
C GLU A 146 -11.03 11.59 20.91
N SER A 147 -9.78 11.12 21.06
CA SER A 147 -8.77 11.84 21.84
C SER A 147 -8.45 13.22 21.24
N ALA A 148 -8.36 13.35 19.92
CA ALA A 148 -8.11 14.62 19.26
C ALA A 148 -9.31 15.57 19.37
N VAL A 149 -10.54 15.06 19.23
CA VAL A 149 -11.78 15.84 19.43
C VAL A 149 -11.86 16.37 20.86
N ILE A 150 -11.52 15.56 21.88
CA ILE A 150 -11.46 16.01 23.28
C ILE A 150 -10.41 17.11 23.46
N ARG A 151 -9.19 16.92 22.93
CA ARG A 151 -8.10 17.92 23.02
C ARG A 151 -8.43 19.25 22.35
N THR A 152 -9.29 19.23 21.36
CA THR A 152 -9.68 20.41 20.57
C THR A 152 -11.06 20.96 20.94
N GLU A 153 -11.57 20.60 22.13
CA GLU A 153 -12.84 21.09 22.70
C GLU A 153 -14.07 20.82 21.79
N GLY A 154 -14.11 19.64 21.17
CA GLY A 154 -15.27 19.20 20.39
C GLY A 154 -15.32 19.75 18.96
N LYS A 155 -14.21 20.21 18.40
CA LYS A 155 -14.15 20.62 16.99
C LYS A 155 -14.49 19.45 16.05
N PRO A 156 -15.04 19.72 14.85
CA PRO A 156 -15.46 18.69 13.91
C PRO A 156 -14.28 17.96 13.27
N VAL A 157 -14.58 16.80 12.69
CA VAL A 157 -13.69 16.03 11.83
C VAL A 157 -13.98 16.37 10.36
N MET A 158 -12.97 16.50 9.53
CA MET A 158 -13.08 16.60 8.07
C MET A 158 -12.52 15.34 7.43
N ASP A 159 -13.34 14.60 6.68
CA ASP A 159 -12.96 13.40 5.95
C ASP A 159 -12.85 13.71 4.46
N ILE A 160 -11.63 13.67 3.92
CA ILE A 160 -11.33 14.02 2.52
C ILE A 160 -11.29 12.73 1.71
N GLY A 161 -12.09 12.66 0.61
CA GLY A 161 -12.31 11.42 -0.13
C GLY A 161 -13.23 10.49 0.65
N CYS A 162 -14.37 11.02 1.15
CA CYS A 162 -15.24 10.26 2.07
C CYS A 162 -15.96 9.07 1.41
N GLY A 163 -15.95 8.97 0.08
CA GLY A 163 -16.52 7.86 -0.66
C GLY A 163 -17.96 7.55 -0.24
N ARG A 164 -18.24 6.28 0.06
CA ARG A 164 -19.58 5.81 0.46
C ARG A 164 -19.98 6.19 1.90
N GLY A 165 -19.12 6.93 2.62
CA GLY A 165 -19.39 7.46 3.96
C GLY A 165 -19.29 6.44 5.10
N GLU A 166 -18.54 5.34 4.93
CA GLU A 166 -18.36 4.35 6.00
C GLU A 166 -17.75 4.96 7.25
N TRP A 167 -16.74 5.81 7.07
CA TRP A 167 -16.07 6.51 8.17
C TRP A 167 -16.99 7.55 8.82
N LEU A 168 -17.66 8.37 8.02
CA LEU A 168 -18.63 9.34 8.50
C LEU A 168 -19.73 8.68 9.33
N GLY A 169 -20.29 7.57 8.87
CA GLY A 169 -21.26 6.80 9.61
C GLY A 169 -20.71 6.25 10.93
N LEU A 170 -19.43 5.86 10.97
CA LEU A 170 -18.79 5.39 12.18
C LEU A 170 -18.58 6.52 13.20
N LEU A 171 -18.17 7.71 12.74
CA LEU A 171 -18.03 8.91 13.56
C LEU A 171 -19.39 9.37 14.10
N ASN A 172 -20.43 9.36 13.26
CA ASN A 172 -21.79 9.69 13.68
C ASN A 172 -22.32 8.75 14.78
N ASP A 173 -22.07 7.43 14.65
CA ASP A 173 -22.45 6.46 15.69
C ASP A 173 -21.71 6.69 17.02
N ALA A 174 -20.49 7.25 16.96
CA ALA A 174 -19.70 7.65 18.12
C ALA A 174 -20.09 9.05 18.67
N GLY A 175 -21.06 9.74 18.07
CA GLY A 175 -21.47 11.10 18.46
C GLY A 175 -20.46 12.19 18.09
N ILE A 176 -19.58 11.93 17.14
CA ILE A 176 -18.56 12.87 16.67
C ILE A 176 -19.08 13.62 15.44
N THR A 177 -19.08 14.95 15.51
CA THR A 177 -19.44 15.80 14.37
C THR A 177 -18.38 15.68 13.28
N ALA A 178 -18.82 15.33 12.07
CA ALA A 178 -17.93 15.16 10.93
C ALA A 178 -18.56 15.69 9.64
N ILE A 179 -17.71 16.13 8.72
CA ILE A 179 -18.08 16.52 7.36
C ILE A 179 -17.23 15.75 6.37
N GLY A 180 -17.87 15.12 5.37
CA GLY A 180 -17.20 14.45 4.26
C GLY A 180 -17.07 15.33 3.04
N ILE A 181 -15.96 15.19 2.34
CA ILE A 181 -15.71 15.85 1.05
C ILE A 181 -15.38 14.78 0.03
N ASP A 182 -16.08 14.79 -1.11
CA ASP A 182 -15.76 13.90 -2.23
C ASP A 182 -16.09 14.59 -3.56
N THR A 183 -15.37 14.26 -4.60
CA THR A 183 -15.60 14.80 -5.95
C THR A 183 -16.77 14.11 -6.66
N ASN A 184 -17.09 12.87 -6.27
CA ASN A 184 -18.11 12.05 -6.92
C ASN A 184 -19.53 12.41 -6.44
N PRO A 185 -20.37 13.03 -7.29
CA PRO A 185 -21.71 13.46 -6.89
C PRO A 185 -22.66 12.30 -6.52
N VAL A 186 -22.43 11.10 -7.10
CA VAL A 186 -23.26 9.92 -6.81
C VAL A 186 -23.00 9.46 -5.38
N GLN A 187 -21.73 9.35 -4.98
CA GLN A 187 -21.36 8.97 -3.61
C GLN A 187 -21.85 9.99 -2.59
N ILE A 188 -21.72 11.29 -2.90
CA ILE A 188 -22.24 12.35 -2.02
C ILE A 188 -23.76 12.23 -1.82
N GLY A 189 -24.53 11.98 -2.91
CA GLY A 189 -25.96 11.74 -2.81
C GLY A 189 -26.29 10.56 -1.89
N ASP A 190 -25.62 9.42 -2.07
CA ASP A 190 -25.80 8.22 -1.24
C ASP A 190 -25.47 8.46 0.24
N VAL A 191 -24.49 9.30 0.53
CA VAL A 191 -24.09 9.68 1.91
C VAL A 191 -25.11 10.61 2.55
N GLN A 192 -25.58 11.61 1.79
CA GLN A 192 -26.61 12.54 2.25
C GLN A 192 -27.95 11.84 2.50
N ASP A 193 -28.34 10.87 1.68
CA ASP A 193 -29.54 10.04 1.87
C ASP A 193 -29.51 9.23 3.17
N LYS A 194 -28.31 8.95 3.70
CA LYS A 194 -28.10 8.33 5.03
C LYS A 194 -28.17 9.35 6.18
N GLY A 195 -28.40 10.63 5.90
CA GLY A 195 -28.46 11.71 6.90
C GLY A 195 -27.09 12.16 7.40
N LEU A 196 -26.01 11.89 6.66
CA LEU A 196 -24.66 12.30 7.01
C LEU A 196 -24.29 13.60 6.28
N ASP A 197 -23.48 14.47 6.92
CA ASP A 197 -23.01 15.73 6.30
C ASP A 197 -21.86 15.41 5.32
N ALA A 198 -22.13 15.53 4.03
CA ALA A 198 -21.15 15.38 2.98
C ALA A 198 -21.38 16.43 1.88
N ARG A 199 -20.28 16.92 1.29
CA ARG A 199 -20.29 17.98 0.29
C ARG A 199 -19.45 17.60 -0.92
N GLN A 200 -19.98 17.89 -2.10
CA GLN A 200 -19.22 17.72 -3.33
C GLN A 200 -18.11 18.77 -3.40
N GLY A 201 -16.89 18.34 -3.61
CA GLY A 201 -15.71 19.19 -3.77
C GLY A 201 -14.41 18.38 -3.76
N ASP A 202 -13.33 19.03 -4.11
CA ASP A 202 -11.99 18.48 -3.99
C ASP A 202 -11.31 18.90 -2.67
N ALA A 203 -10.21 18.23 -2.33
CA ALA A 203 -9.43 18.51 -1.12
C ALA A 203 -8.92 19.97 -1.07
N ARG A 204 -8.53 20.51 -2.23
CA ARG A 204 -7.97 21.85 -2.33
C ARG A 204 -9.01 22.92 -2.03
N SER A 205 -10.17 22.84 -2.64
CA SER A 205 -11.27 23.78 -2.41
C SER A 205 -11.76 23.71 -0.96
N ALA A 206 -11.92 22.51 -0.41
CA ALA A 206 -12.38 22.30 0.95
C ALA A 206 -11.41 22.86 1.99
N LEU A 207 -10.11 22.54 1.88
CA LEU A 207 -9.11 23.04 2.81
C LEU A 207 -8.87 24.54 2.68
N THR A 208 -8.89 25.10 1.45
CA THR A 208 -8.75 26.56 1.24
C THR A 208 -9.92 27.33 1.89
N ALA A 209 -11.14 26.79 1.84
CA ALA A 209 -12.32 27.42 2.45
C ALA A 209 -12.38 27.27 3.96
N ALA A 210 -11.65 26.31 4.54
CA ALA A 210 -11.63 26.07 5.98
C ALA A 210 -10.81 27.14 6.71
N GLU A 211 -11.34 27.59 7.85
CA GLU A 211 -10.67 28.56 8.73
C GLU A 211 -9.47 27.92 9.44
N ASP A 212 -8.52 28.76 9.86
CA ASP A 212 -7.38 28.33 10.67
C ASP A 212 -7.86 27.74 12.00
N ASN A 213 -7.25 26.63 12.43
CA ASN A 213 -7.54 25.98 13.70
C ASN A 213 -9.02 25.58 13.88
N SER A 214 -9.74 25.26 12.80
CA SER A 214 -11.19 25.05 12.81
C SER A 214 -11.62 23.60 13.02
N VAL A 215 -10.74 22.60 12.80
CA VAL A 215 -11.08 21.18 12.88
C VAL A 215 -10.21 20.41 13.87
N ALA A 216 -10.77 19.34 14.45
CA ALA A 216 -10.08 18.43 15.35
C ALA A 216 -9.21 17.43 14.58
N CYS A 217 -9.75 16.88 13.50
CA CYS A 217 -9.08 15.89 12.70
C CYS A 217 -9.30 16.15 11.21
N ILE A 218 -8.30 15.83 10.41
CA ILE A 218 -8.42 15.65 8.97
C ILE A 218 -8.05 14.20 8.69
N THR A 219 -8.94 13.46 8.03
CA THR A 219 -8.75 12.07 7.67
C THR A 219 -8.82 11.88 6.17
N ALA A 220 -8.03 10.96 5.63
CA ALA A 220 -8.11 10.53 4.24
C ALA A 220 -7.75 9.04 4.17
N HIS A 221 -8.72 8.21 3.77
CA HIS A 221 -8.58 6.77 3.69
C HIS A 221 -8.58 6.33 2.23
N HIS A 222 -7.46 5.76 1.78
CA HIS A 222 -7.29 5.34 0.38
C HIS A 222 -7.55 6.46 -0.63
N LEU A 223 -6.96 7.63 -0.38
CA LEU A 223 -7.03 8.80 -1.24
C LEU A 223 -5.67 9.21 -1.78
N ILE A 224 -4.63 9.23 -0.93
CA ILE A 224 -3.35 9.86 -1.26
C ILE A 224 -2.59 9.14 -2.38
N GLU A 225 -2.84 7.85 -2.60
CA GLU A 225 -2.30 7.07 -3.71
C GLU A 225 -2.84 7.50 -5.09
N HIS A 226 -3.99 8.17 -5.12
CA HIS A 226 -4.60 8.69 -6.34
C HIS A 226 -4.12 10.09 -6.71
N LEU A 227 -3.36 10.75 -5.82
CA LEU A 227 -2.95 12.13 -5.97
C LEU A 227 -1.48 12.25 -6.42
N PRO A 228 -1.13 13.27 -7.22
CA PRO A 228 0.26 13.67 -7.41
C PRO A 228 0.91 13.99 -6.06
N PHE A 229 2.20 13.68 -5.89
CA PHE A 229 2.89 13.89 -4.61
C PHE A 229 2.86 15.36 -4.15
N GLU A 230 2.94 16.31 -5.09
CA GLU A 230 2.83 17.74 -4.82
C GLU A 230 1.48 18.11 -4.19
N GLU A 231 0.41 17.41 -4.59
CA GLU A 231 -0.91 17.61 -4.01
C GLU A 231 -0.99 17.04 -2.58
N VAL A 232 -0.40 15.86 -2.34
CA VAL A 232 -0.30 15.28 -0.99
C VAL A 232 0.49 16.20 -0.07
N LEU A 233 1.61 16.76 -0.54
CA LEU A 233 2.41 17.74 0.20
C LEU A 233 1.59 19.00 0.51
N TRP A 234 0.83 19.51 -0.46
CA TRP A 234 0.00 20.69 -0.28
C TRP A 234 -1.11 20.44 0.75
N ILE A 235 -1.81 19.30 0.64
CA ILE A 235 -2.84 18.88 1.62
C ILE A 235 -2.25 18.79 3.02
N THR A 236 -1.09 18.15 3.17
CA THR A 236 -0.42 17.99 4.47
C THR A 236 -0.08 19.35 5.08
N ARG A 237 0.40 20.30 4.26
CA ARG A 237 0.70 21.66 4.71
C ARG A 237 -0.55 22.45 5.11
N GLU A 238 -1.62 22.39 4.31
CA GLU A 238 -2.87 23.06 4.62
C GLU A 238 -3.56 22.43 5.85
N ALA A 239 -3.45 21.11 6.00
CA ALA A 239 -3.92 20.44 7.20
C ALA A 239 -3.28 21.01 8.49
N MET A 240 -1.98 21.34 8.45
CA MET A 240 -1.31 22.01 9.58
C MET A 240 -1.92 23.36 9.91
N ARG A 241 -2.43 24.11 8.93
CA ARG A 241 -3.11 25.39 9.14
C ARG A 241 -4.50 25.18 9.72
N VAL A 242 -5.28 24.28 9.12
CA VAL A 242 -6.71 24.08 9.41
C VAL A 242 -6.96 23.34 10.73
N LEU A 243 -6.08 22.38 11.08
CA LEU A 243 -6.16 21.67 12.36
C LEU A 243 -5.97 22.62 13.55
N ALA A 244 -6.76 22.42 14.59
CA ALA A 244 -6.53 23.06 15.87
C ALA A 244 -5.26 22.51 16.55
N PRO A 245 -4.59 23.27 17.44
CA PRO A 245 -3.50 22.75 18.25
C PRO A 245 -3.91 21.47 18.99
N GLY A 246 -3.11 20.41 18.90
CA GLY A 246 -3.43 19.07 19.41
C GLY A 246 -4.33 18.24 18.48
N GLY A 247 -4.75 18.80 17.34
CA GLY A 247 -5.50 18.09 16.30
C GLY A 247 -4.68 17.01 15.58
N LEU A 248 -5.36 16.18 14.81
CA LEU A 248 -4.80 14.96 14.18
C LEU A 248 -4.97 15.01 12.67
N LEU A 249 -3.87 14.79 11.94
CA LEU A 249 -3.89 14.38 10.52
C LEU A 249 -3.68 12.87 10.43
N LEU A 250 -4.58 12.18 9.72
CA LEU A 250 -4.52 10.74 9.50
C LEU A 250 -4.67 10.43 8.01
N PHE A 251 -3.67 9.72 7.46
CA PHE A 251 -3.75 9.13 6.12
C PHE A 251 -3.66 7.61 6.22
N GLU A 252 -4.51 6.90 5.48
CA GLU A 252 -4.40 5.46 5.24
C GLU A 252 -4.27 5.22 3.74
N THR A 253 -3.36 4.32 3.34
CA THR A 253 -3.04 3.99 1.95
C THR A 253 -2.62 2.52 1.84
N PRO A 254 -2.67 1.87 0.66
CA PRO A 254 -2.18 0.51 0.50
C PRO A 254 -0.71 0.38 0.90
N ASN A 255 -0.39 -0.64 1.71
CA ASN A 255 0.96 -0.93 2.16
C ASN A 255 1.77 -1.67 1.09
N VAL A 256 2.45 -0.92 0.23
CA VAL A 256 3.27 -1.50 -0.86
C VAL A 256 4.53 -2.24 -0.38
N ARG A 257 4.87 -2.22 0.91
CA ARG A 257 5.87 -3.15 1.49
C ARG A 257 5.40 -4.59 1.47
N ASN A 258 4.09 -4.83 1.55
CA ASN A 258 3.51 -6.13 1.31
C ASN A 258 3.66 -6.45 -0.19
N VAL A 259 4.36 -7.55 -0.51
CA VAL A 259 4.69 -7.92 -1.90
C VAL A 259 3.43 -8.15 -2.73
N LEU A 260 2.39 -8.77 -2.17
CA LEU A 260 1.13 -8.98 -2.89
C LEU A 260 0.39 -7.67 -3.15
N VAL A 261 0.46 -6.73 -2.22
CA VAL A 261 -0.09 -5.37 -2.43
C VAL A 261 0.73 -4.64 -3.49
N GLY A 262 2.03 -4.49 -3.29
CA GLY A 262 2.89 -3.71 -4.18
C GLY A 262 3.04 -4.25 -5.59
N ALA A 263 3.01 -5.60 -5.76
CA ALA A 263 3.16 -6.23 -7.06
C ALA A 263 1.85 -6.47 -7.81
N THR A 264 0.69 -6.49 -7.12
CA THR A 264 -0.59 -6.89 -7.74
C THR A 264 -1.75 -5.98 -7.38
N SER A 265 -2.20 -5.98 -6.11
CA SER A 265 -3.48 -5.34 -5.76
C SER A 265 -3.43 -3.81 -5.87
N PHE A 266 -2.29 -3.18 -5.65
CA PHE A 266 -2.11 -1.74 -5.89
C PHE A 266 -2.45 -1.35 -7.33
N HIS A 267 -2.09 -2.18 -8.29
CA HIS A 267 -2.30 -1.93 -9.72
C HIS A 267 -3.68 -2.37 -10.25
N ASN A 268 -4.54 -2.92 -9.39
CA ASN A 268 -5.91 -3.27 -9.78
C ASN A 268 -6.79 -2.03 -9.99
N ASP A 269 -6.44 -0.92 -9.35
CA ASP A 269 -7.05 0.37 -9.61
C ASP A 269 -6.16 1.18 -10.57
N PRO A 270 -6.66 1.52 -11.76
CA PRO A 270 -5.90 2.27 -12.77
C PRO A 270 -5.62 3.73 -12.38
N THR A 271 -6.25 4.24 -11.32
CA THR A 271 -6.02 5.61 -10.82
C THR A 271 -5.02 5.69 -9.69
N HIS A 272 -4.49 4.58 -9.20
CA HIS A 272 -3.35 4.61 -8.30
C HIS A 272 -2.12 5.15 -9.04
N LEU A 273 -1.70 6.35 -8.70
CA LEU A 273 -0.57 7.04 -9.34
C LEU A 273 0.74 6.78 -8.60
N ASN A 274 0.72 6.90 -7.27
CA ASN A 274 1.92 6.92 -6.47
C ASN A 274 1.82 5.98 -5.27
N PRO A 275 2.63 4.90 -5.24
CA PRO A 275 2.75 4.08 -4.04
C PRO A 275 3.45 4.89 -2.93
N MET A 276 2.76 5.10 -1.80
CA MET A 276 3.30 5.80 -0.64
C MET A 276 3.93 4.80 0.32
N THR A 277 5.09 5.15 0.86
CA THR A 277 5.80 4.32 1.84
C THR A 277 5.94 5.05 3.17
N ASP A 278 6.07 4.28 4.26
CA ASP A 278 6.26 4.81 5.61
C ASP A 278 7.43 5.83 5.71
N PRO A 279 8.65 5.61 5.11
CA PRO A 279 9.70 6.62 5.18
C PRO A 279 9.33 7.94 4.46
N VAL A 280 8.65 7.85 3.31
CA VAL A 280 8.25 9.05 2.56
C VAL A 280 7.22 9.86 3.33
N LEU A 281 6.19 9.19 3.86
CA LEU A 281 5.15 9.85 4.64
C LEU A 281 5.67 10.42 5.95
N THR A 282 6.57 9.70 6.64
CA THR A 282 7.20 10.20 7.88
C THR A 282 7.99 11.49 7.62
N VAL A 283 8.86 11.51 6.60
CA VAL A 283 9.62 12.71 6.23
C VAL A 283 8.70 13.86 5.81
N LEU A 284 7.60 13.56 5.10
CA LEU A 284 6.60 14.55 4.72
C LEU A 284 5.99 15.23 5.95
N PHE A 285 5.51 14.44 6.92
CA PHE A 285 4.88 14.93 8.14
C PHE A 285 5.88 15.71 9.02
N GLU A 286 7.12 15.20 9.18
CA GLU A 286 8.20 15.90 9.88
C GLU A 286 8.52 17.24 9.22
N THR A 287 8.61 17.28 7.89
CA THR A 287 8.94 18.51 7.13
C THR A 287 7.88 19.60 7.33
N VAL A 288 6.62 19.22 7.46
CA VAL A 288 5.51 20.15 7.71
C VAL A 288 5.42 20.56 9.18
N GLY A 289 5.99 19.76 10.10
CA GLY A 289 6.05 20.08 11.54
C GLY A 289 5.04 19.33 12.40
N PHE A 290 4.47 18.22 11.92
CA PHE A 290 3.65 17.33 12.75
C PHE A 290 4.51 16.63 13.81
N HIS A 291 4.04 16.55 15.05
CA HIS A 291 4.68 15.82 16.14
C HIS A 291 3.71 15.60 17.32
N PRO A 292 3.66 14.38 17.92
CA PRO A 292 4.33 13.16 17.50
C PRO A 292 3.77 12.60 16.20
N ILE A 293 4.58 11.74 15.55
CA ILE A 293 4.19 10.99 14.35
C ILE A 293 4.22 9.51 14.67
N GLU A 294 3.21 8.78 14.22
CA GLU A 294 3.10 7.34 14.35
C GLU A 294 2.76 6.72 13.00
N THR A 295 3.44 5.61 12.65
CA THR A 295 3.07 4.77 11.51
C THR A 295 2.51 3.45 11.99
N ARG A 296 1.44 2.97 11.38
CA ARG A 296 0.80 1.69 11.69
C ARG A 296 0.68 0.85 10.43
N HIS A 297 1.05 -0.42 10.56
CA HIS A 297 0.84 -1.42 9.52
C HIS A 297 -0.33 -2.30 9.94
N LEU A 298 -1.42 -2.26 9.16
CA LEU A 298 -2.74 -2.75 9.58
C LEU A 298 -3.30 -3.77 8.60
N HIS A 299 -4.33 -4.50 9.04
CA HIS A 299 -5.14 -5.40 8.25
C HIS A 299 -4.32 -6.48 7.52
N PRO A 300 -3.66 -7.39 8.25
CA PRO A 300 -2.93 -8.49 7.62
C PRO A 300 -3.89 -9.36 6.79
N HIS A 301 -3.37 -9.94 5.73
CA HIS A 301 -4.12 -10.89 4.90
C HIS A 301 -4.57 -12.09 5.72
N GLU A 302 -5.78 -12.60 5.49
CA GLU A 302 -6.38 -13.73 6.22
C GLU A 302 -5.49 -14.99 6.27
N LYS A 303 -4.68 -15.20 5.24
CA LYS A 303 -3.76 -16.34 5.14
C LYS A 303 -2.49 -16.20 5.98
N LEU A 304 -2.21 -15.04 6.60
CA LEU A 304 -0.97 -14.85 7.36
C LEU A 304 -0.81 -15.92 8.44
N ALA A 305 -1.85 -16.15 9.26
CA ALA A 305 -1.80 -17.12 10.35
C ALA A 305 -1.56 -18.56 9.83
N GLU A 306 -2.17 -18.93 8.69
CA GLU A 306 -1.97 -20.23 8.05
C GLU A 306 -0.51 -20.44 7.65
N PHE A 307 0.10 -19.44 6.97
CA PHE A 307 1.48 -19.54 6.49
C PHE A 307 2.51 -19.45 7.62
N MET A 308 2.24 -18.64 8.64
CA MET A 308 3.07 -18.58 9.87
C MET A 308 3.12 -19.91 10.63
N ALA A 309 2.04 -20.71 10.56
CA ALA A 309 1.95 -22.01 11.22
C ALA A 309 2.62 -23.16 10.43
N LYS A 310 3.01 -22.95 9.16
CA LYS A 310 3.63 -24.00 8.31
C LYS A 310 5.10 -24.25 8.72
N PRO A 311 5.50 -25.47 9.12
CA PRO A 311 6.84 -25.75 9.68
C PRO A 311 8.00 -25.45 8.74
N ASN A 312 7.77 -25.42 7.42
CA ASN A 312 8.79 -25.23 6.37
C ASN A 312 8.61 -23.93 5.60
N PHE A 313 7.81 -23.00 6.11
CA PHE A 313 7.65 -21.68 5.50
C PHE A 313 8.34 -20.64 6.37
N ASP A 314 9.14 -19.78 5.74
CA ASP A 314 9.88 -18.75 6.47
C ASP A 314 8.90 -17.69 7.00
N PRO A 315 8.90 -17.40 8.33
CA PRO A 315 8.01 -16.41 8.93
C PRO A 315 8.20 -14.99 8.38
N GLU A 316 9.43 -14.59 8.03
CA GLU A 316 9.72 -13.28 7.45
C GLU A 316 9.09 -13.18 6.05
N LEU A 317 9.21 -14.25 5.26
CA LEU A 317 8.56 -14.33 3.95
C LEU A 317 7.03 -14.35 4.08
N ALA A 318 6.49 -15.07 5.08
CA ALA A 318 5.05 -15.04 5.35
C ALA A 318 4.56 -13.63 5.64
N ASN A 319 5.30 -12.90 6.47
CA ASN A 319 4.97 -11.52 6.83
C ASN A 319 5.13 -10.55 5.65
N LEU A 320 6.13 -10.76 4.81
CA LEU A 320 6.36 -9.94 3.61
C LEU A 320 5.24 -10.12 2.57
N MET A 321 4.69 -11.34 2.45
CA MET A 321 3.64 -11.64 1.46
C MET A 321 2.21 -11.45 1.99
N PHE A 322 1.97 -11.83 3.25
CA PHE A 322 0.63 -11.88 3.86
C PHE A 322 0.49 -10.98 5.10
N GLY A 323 1.50 -10.19 5.42
CA GLY A 323 1.46 -9.18 6.48
C GLY A 323 0.48 -8.07 6.19
N ALA A 324 0.62 -6.97 6.93
CA ALA A 324 -0.27 -5.81 6.83
C ALA A 324 -0.45 -5.33 5.39
N GLN A 325 -1.70 -5.13 4.98
CA GLN A 325 -2.06 -4.69 3.64
C GLN A 325 -2.26 -3.18 3.55
N ASP A 326 -2.49 -2.52 4.70
CA ASP A 326 -2.69 -1.08 4.79
C ASP A 326 -1.59 -0.45 5.64
N LEU A 327 -1.21 0.75 5.28
CA LEU A 327 -0.28 1.64 5.97
C LEU A 327 -1.04 2.88 6.41
N ALA A 328 -1.02 3.20 7.70
CA ALA A 328 -1.51 4.47 8.20
C ALA A 328 -0.37 5.31 8.76
N ILE A 329 -0.48 6.62 8.58
CA ILE A 329 0.34 7.61 9.26
C ILE A 329 -0.55 8.59 10.02
N LEU A 330 -0.20 8.83 11.26
CA LEU A 330 -0.88 9.73 12.18
C LEU A 330 0.11 10.80 12.63
N GLY A 331 -0.27 12.06 12.51
CA GLY A 331 0.56 13.18 12.98
C GLY A 331 -0.27 14.22 13.72
N HIS A 332 0.23 14.69 14.84
CA HIS A 332 -0.46 15.70 15.62
C HIS A 332 0.11 17.09 15.35
N LYS A 333 -0.80 18.09 15.25
CA LYS A 333 -0.39 19.48 15.31
C LYS A 333 0.11 19.79 16.71
N PRO A 334 1.32 20.32 16.90
CA PRO A 334 1.83 20.68 18.22
C PRO A 334 0.88 21.61 18.97
N LEU A 335 0.83 21.46 20.29
CA LEU A 335 0.15 22.44 21.15
C LEU A 335 0.90 23.77 21.05
N GLN A 336 0.18 24.88 21.05
CA GLN A 336 0.82 26.18 21.17
C GLN A 336 1.45 26.30 22.56
N GLU A 337 2.73 26.59 22.61
CA GLU A 337 3.36 26.97 23.89
C GLU A 337 2.72 28.27 24.35
N THR A 338 2.12 28.27 25.54
CA THR A 338 1.49 29.41 26.19
C THR A 338 2.54 30.35 26.78
#